data_7c9468a95ec20dc9d2a0b15ee5315e77
#
_entry.id   7c9468a95ec20dc9d2a0b15ee5315e77
#
_cell.length_a   1.000
_cell.length_b   1.000
_cell.length_c   1.000
_cell.angle_alpha   90.00
_cell.angle_beta   90.00
_cell.angle_gamma   90.00
#
_symmetry.space_group_name_H-M   'P 1'
#
loop_
_entity.id
_entity.type
_entity.pdbx_description
1 polymer ?
#
loop_
_entity_poly.entity_id
_entity_poly.type
_entity_poly.pdbx_seq_one_letter_code
_entity_poly.pdbx_strand_id
1 'polypeptide(L)'
;DTTGVEPDIALVKYKKLVGGGLMKIVNQTVAPALEKLGYTKPEIEAIVHYIDENEMIEGAPFLKEEHLPVFDCAFKPANGERSIHYMGHIKMMGATQPFISGAISKTVNVPREATVEDIERAYIESWRLGAKAISIYRDGSKRTQPLNTSKAGVADTRNNVKGVEAEVREVVKEVVKIVETPKRR
;
A
#
# COMPACT_ATOMS: atom_id res chain seq x y z
N ASP A 1 2.35 -6.20 -16.37
CA ASP A 1 3.57 -6.73 -15.72
C ASP A 1 3.19 -7.51 -14.48
N THR A 2 3.92 -8.58 -14.18
CA THR A 2 3.73 -9.33 -12.95
C THR A 2 4.61 -8.75 -11.84
N THR A 3 4.10 -8.75 -10.62
CA THR A 3 4.86 -8.38 -9.41
C THR A 3 5.43 -9.62 -8.70
N GLY A 4 5.42 -10.78 -9.36
CA GLY A 4 5.81 -12.05 -8.78
C GLY A 4 4.83 -12.48 -7.67
N VAL A 5 5.36 -12.80 -6.49
CA VAL A 5 4.58 -13.16 -5.30
C VAL A 5 3.93 -11.94 -4.60
N GLU A 6 4.27 -10.74 -5.02
CA GLU A 6 3.69 -9.49 -4.51
C GLU A 6 2.27 -9.29 -5.05
N PRO A 7 1.26 -9.01 -4.23
CA PRO A 7 -0.02 -8.54 -4.71
C PRO A 7 0.08 -7.12 -5.25
N ASP A 8 -0.84 -6.70 -6.09
CA ASP A 8 -0.89 -5.31 -6.51
C ASP A 8 -1.20 -4.39 -5.31
N ILE A 9 -0.71 -3.17 -5.37
CA ILE A 9 -0.91 -2.17 -4.31
C ILE A 9 -2.38 -1.77 -4.22
N ALA A 10 -2.99 -1.49 -5.39
CA ALA A 10 -4.41 -1.17 -5.56
C ALA A 10 -4.80 -1.38 -7.02
N LEU A 11 -6.10 -1.58 -7.31
CA LEU A 11 -6.61 -1.70 -8.68
C LEU A 11 -6.43 -0.40 -9.46
N VAL A 12 -6.56 0.73 -8.78
CA VAL A 12 -6.25 2.06 -9.33
C VAL A 12 -5.19 2.71 -8.47
N LYS A 13 -4.13 3.18 -9.08
CA LYS A 13 -3.00 3.83 -8.41
C LYS A 13 -2.52 5.05 -9.16
N TYR A 14 -1.97 5.99 -8.42
CA TYR A 14 -1.42 7.23 -8.93
C TYR A 14 0.09 7.25 -8.76
N LYS A 15 0.80 7.38 -9.87
CA LYS A 15 2.26 7.54 -9.89
C LYS A 15 2.60 9.00 -10.08
N LYS A 16 3.43 9.53 -9.18
CA LYS A 16 4.01 10.86 -9.34
C LYS A 16 5.11 10.81 -10.38
N LEU A 17 5.01 11.68 -11.39
CA LEU A 17 6.02 11.81 -12.43
C LEU A 17 7.13 12.79 -12.02
N VAL A 18 8.33 12.54 -12.51
CA VAL A 18 9.43 13.50 -12.44
C VAL A 18 9.03 14.75 -13.25
N GLY A 19 8.96 15.90 -12.61
CA GLY A 19 8.45 17.14 -13.25
C GLY A 19 7.05 17.58 -12.78
N GLY A 20 6.36 16.78 -11.92
CA GLY A 20 5.19 17.24 -11.17
C GLY A 20 3.81 16.82 -11.70
N GLY A 21 3.73 15.91 -12.65
CA GLY A 21 2.45 15.31 -13.10
C GLY A 21 2.04 14.08 -12.29
N LEU A 22 0.77 13.68 -12.44
CA LEU A 22 0.21 12.43 -11.92
C LEU A 22 -0.21 11.55 -13.09
N MET A 23 0.16 10.28 -13.05
CA MET A 23 -0.30 9.27 -13.98
C MET A 23 -1.23 8.30 -13.24
N LYS A 24 -2.47 8.19 -13.68
CA LYS A 24 -3.42 7.16 -13.24
C LYS A 24 -3.07 5.85 -13.92
N ILE A 25 -2.99 4.78 -13.16
CA ILE A 25 -2.73 3.43 -13.64
C ILE A 25 -3.87 2.54 -13.15
N VAL A 26 -4.61 1.93 -14.09
CA VAL A 26 -5.67 0.97 -13.81
C VAL A 26 -5.14 -0.43 -14.10
N ASN A 27 -5.43 -1.39 -13.21
CA ASN A 27 -4.98 -2.77 -13.36
C ASN A 27 -5.71 -3.45 -14.53
N GLN A 28 -4.97 -3.82 -15.57
CA GLN A 28 -5.49 -4.43 -16.77
C GLN A 28 -5.86 -5.92 -16.63
N THR A 29 -5.53 -6.56 -15.49
CA THR A 29 -5.83 -7.98 -15.26
C THR A 29 -7.25 -8.21 -14.72
N VAL A 30 -7.98 -7.15 -14.37
CA VAL A 30 -9.34 -7.24 -13.86
C VAL A 30 -10.30 -7.85 -14.90
N ALA A 31 -10.30 -7.35 -16.13
CA ALA A 31 -11.19 -7.86 -17.17
C ALA A 31 -10.97 -9.35 -17.49
N PRO A 32 -9.73 -9.86 -17.70
CA PRO A 32 -9.48 -11.29 -17.85
C PRO A 32 -9.87 -12.13 -16.62
N ALA A 33 -9.74 -11.59 -15.42
CA ALA A 33 -10.16 -12.29 -14.20
C ALA A 33 -11.68 -12.44 -14.14
N LEU A 34 -12.42 -11.37 -14.45
CA LEU A 34 -13.89 -11.40 -14.51
C LEU A 34 -14.40 -12.37 -15.59
N GLU A 35 -13.75 -12.42 -16.75
CA GLU A 35 -14.07 -13.39 -17.80
C GLU A 35 -13.92 -14.84 -17.30
N LYS A 36 -12.82 -15.15 -16.59
CA LYS A 36 -12.62 -16.48 -15.97
C LYS A 36 -13.64 -16.81 -14.88
N LEU A 37 -14.16 -15.80 -14.19
CA LEU A 37 -15.22 -15.95 -13.19
C LEU A 37 -16.62 -16.11 -13.82
N GLY A 38 -16.72 -16.02 -15.15
CA GLY A 38 -17.95 -16.27 -15.90
C GLY A 38 -18.85 -15.03 -16.11
N TYR A 39 -18.32 -13.82 -15.93
CA TYR A 39 -19.06 -12.60 -16.27
C TYR A 39 -19.15 -12.40 -17.79
N THR A 40 -20.27 -11.87 -18.24
CA THR A 40 -20.50 -11.50 -19.64
C THR A 40 -19.75 -10.21 -20.02
N LYS A 41 -19.49 -10.00 -21.30
CA LYS A 41 -18.80 -8.78 -21.77
C LYS A 41 -19.44 -7.48 -21.29
N PRO A 42 -20.78 -7.29 -21.37
CA PRO A 42 -21.42 -6.06 -20.85
C PRO A 42 -21.23 -5.86 -19.36
N GLU A 43 -21.26 -6.94 -18.55
CA GLU A 43 -21.02 -6.88 -17.10
C GLU A 43 -19.57 -6.47 -16.82
N ILE A 44 -18.61 -7.06 -17.53
CA ILE A 44 -17.18 -6.72 -17.40
C ILE A 44 -16.95 -5.24 -17.74
N GLU A 45 -17.51 -4.74 -18.83
CA GLU A 45 -17.41 -3.33 -19.21
C GLU A 45 -17.98 -2.41 -18.14
N ALA A 46 -19.14 -2.75 -17.57
CA ALA A 46 -19.76 -1.99 -16.50
C ALA A 46 -18.91 -1.99 -15.20
N ILE A 47 -18.35 -3.14 -14.83
CA ILE A 47 -17.47 -3.26 -13.65
C ILE A 47 -16.18 -2.47 -13.85
N VAL A 48 -15.53 -2.59 -15.02
CA VAL A 48 -14.27 -1.87 -15.32
C VAL A 48 -14.51 -0.36 -15.34
N HIS A 49 -15.61 0.09 -15.91
CA HIS A 49 -15.99 1.50 -15.91
C HIS A 49 -16.23 2.03 -14.48
N TYR A 50 -16.94 1.25 -13.67
CA TYR A 50 -17.14 1.57 -12.24
C TYR A 50 -15.81 1.73 -11.50
N ILE A 51 -14.85 0.80 -11.69
CA ILE A 51 -13.52 0.88 -11.07
C ILE A 51 -12.77 2.14 -11.53
N ASP A 52 -12.88 2.49 -12.79
CA ASP A 52 -12.21 3.69 -13.31
C ASP A 52 -12.77 4.97 -12.69
N GLU A 53 -14.09 5.05 -12.46
CA GLU A 53 -14.73 6.22 -11.87
C GLU A 53 -14.57 6.29 -10.35
N ASN A 54 -14.76 5.15 -9.65
CA ASN A 54 -14.85 5.10 -8.18
C ASN A 54 -13.52 4.72 -7.50
N GLU A 55 -12.50 4.31 -8.28
CA GLU A 55 -11.16 3.92 -7.80
C GLU A 55 -11.17 2.67 -6.89
N MET A 56 -12.28 1.93 -6.87
CA MET A 56 -12.50 0.70 -6.11
C MET A 56 -13.42 -0.25 -6.86
N ILE A 57 -13.42 -1.53 -6.46
CA ILE A 57 -14.34 -2.54 -7.02
C ILE A 57 -15.55 -2.82 -6.11
N GLU A 58 -15.45 -2.45 -4.84
CA GLU A 58 -16.52 -2.63 -3.87
C GLU A 58 -17.75 -1.81 -4.30
N GLY A 59 -18.91 -2.47 -4.39
CA GLY A 59 -20.13 -1.86 -4.87
C GLY A 59 -20.30 -1.80 -6.39
N ALA A 60 -19.38 -2.40 -7.16
CA ALA A 60 -19.50 -2.46 -8.61
C ALA A 60 -20.77 -3.22 -9.04
N PRO A 61 -21.50 -2.75 -10.09
CA PRO A 61 -22.71 -3.39 -10.56
C PRO A 61 -22.41 -4.81 -11.03
N PHE A 62 -23.37 -5.73 -10.85
CA PHE A 62 -23.28 -7.15 -11.23
C PHE A 62 -22.21 -7.98 -10.48
N LEU A 63 -21.27 -7.37 -9.75
CA LEU A 63 -20.22 -8.08 -9.05
C LEU A 63 -20.80 -8.85 -7.84
N LYS A 64 -20.53 -10.16 -7.78
CA LYS A 64 -20.94 -11.01 -6.66
C LYS A 64 -20.00 -10.80 -5.48
N GLU A 65 -20.54 -10.75 -4.26
CA GLU A 65 -19.74 -10.58 -3.03
C GLU A 65 -18.71 -11.70 -2.85
N GLU A 66 -19.04 -12.94 -3.24
CA GLU A 66 -18.14 -14.09 -3.17
C GLU A 66 -16.87 -13.94 -4.02
N HIS A 67 -16.91 -13.07 -5.04
CA HIS A 67 -15.78 -12.80 -5.94
C HIS A 67 -14.90 -11.62 -5.49
N LEU A 68 -15.36 -10.79 -4.55
CA LEU A 68 -14.59 -9.65 -4.04
C LEU A 68 -13.18 -10.01 -3.56
N PRO A 69 -12.97 -11.14 -2.82
CA PRO A 69 -11.63 -11.50 -2.35
C PRO A 69 -10.59 -11.73 -3.45
N VAL A 70 -11.02 -12.05 -4.67
CA VAL A 70 -10.12 -12.23 -5.83
C VAL A 70 -9.43 -10.92 -6.22
N PHE A 71 -10.07 -9.80 -5.93
CA PHE A 71 -9.64 -8.46 -6.31
C PHE A 71 -9.03 -7.67 -5.14
N ASP A 72 -8.88 -8.29 -3.96
CA ASP A 72 -8.22 -7.65 -2.82
C ASP A 72 -6.76 -7.34 -3.15
N CYS A 73 -6.32 -6.14 -2.82
CA CYS A 73 -4.97 -5.64 -3.03
C CYS A 73 -4.22 -5.45 -1.71
N ALA A 74 -2.95 -5.02 -1.79
CA ALA A 74 -2.09 -4.87 -0.61
C ALA A 74 -2.59 -3.77 0.34
N PHE A 75 -3.16 -2.69 -0.19
CA PHE A 75 -3.74 -1.60 0.59
C PHE A 75 -5.22 -1.40 0.28
N LYS A 76 -5.92 -0.79 1.23
CA LYS A 76 -7.30 -0.35 1.03
C LYS A 76 -7.37 0.71 -0.05
N PRO A 77 -8.34 0.64 -0.98
CA PRO A 77 -8.62 1.76 -1.86
C PRO A 77 -9.08 2.98 -1.04
N ALA A 78 -8.96 4.17 -1.62
CA ALA A 78 -9.30 5.41 -0.92
C ALA A 78 -10.74 5.45 -0.40
N ASN A 79 -11.68 4.85 -1.14
CA ASN A 79 -13.11 4.84 -0.85
C ASN A 79 -13.63 3.46 -0.43
N GLY A 80 -12.76 2.44 -0.29
CA GLY A 80 -13.12 1.08 0.08
C GLY A 80 -12.53 0.65 1.42
N GLU A 81 -12.89 -0.55 1.84
CA GLU A 81 -12.47 -1.08 3.13
C GLU A 81 -11.64 -2.36 3.03
N ARG A 82 -11.67 -3.03 1.86
CA ARG A 82 -11.03 -4.32 1.68
C ARG A 82 -9.54 -4.21 1.35
N SER A 83 -8.77 -5.10 1.94
CA SER A 83 -7.35 -5.30 1.60
C SER A 83 -6.90 -6.68 2.05
N ILE A 84 -5.80 -7.16 1.50
CA ILE A 84 -5.17 -8.39 1.97
C ILE A 84 -4.59 -8.15 3.35
N HIS A 85 -5.02 -8.94 4.34
CA HIS A 85 -4.45 -8.89 5.67
C HIS A 85 -2.95 -9.24 5.64
N TYR A 86 -2.11 -8.54 6.42
CA TYR A 86 -0.66 -8.71 6.40
C TYR A 86 -0.19 -10.15 6.62
N MET A 87 -0.93 -10.94 7.40
CA MET A 87 -0.66 -12.37 7.56
C MET A 87 -0.83 -13.17 6.27
N GLY A 88 -1.65 -12.71 5.31
CA GLY A 88 -1.77 -13.30 3.98
C GLY A 88 -0.45 -13.21 3.20
N HIS A 89 0.22 -12.07 3.27
CA HIS A 89 1.55 -11.88 2.67
C HIS A 89 2.57 -12.87 3.26
N ILE A 90 2.58 -13.02 4.59
CA ILE A 90 3.51 -13.89 5.31
C ILE A 90 3.26 -15.37 4.99
N LYS A 91 2.00 -15.79 4.97
CA LYS A 91 1.60 -17.16 4.59
C LYS A 91 2.01 -17.49 3.16
N MET A 92 1.83 -16.56 2.22
CA MET A 92 2.25 -16.73 0.83
C MET A 92 3.79 -16.90 0.73
N MET A 93 4.55 -16.11 1.48
CA MET A 93 6.02 -16.25 1.54
C MET A 93 6.42 -17.62 2.10
N GLY A 94 5.83 -18.03 3.22
CA GLY A 94 6.08 -19.32 3.85
C GLY A 94 5.74 -20.50 2.93
N ALA A 95 4.61 -20.43 2.22
CA ALA A 95 4.21 -21.47 1.26
C ALA A 95 5.14 -21.57 0.04
N THR A 96 5.74 -20.45 -0.38
CA THR A 96 6.61 -20.39 -1.56
C THR A 96 8.07 -20.71 -1.23
N GLN A 97 8.53 -20.39 -0.02
CA GLN A 97 9.94 -20.49 0.38
C GLN A 97 10.56 -21.88 0.20
N PRO A 98 9.87 -23.01 0.43
CA PRO A 98 10.44 -24.35 0.24
C PRO A 98 10.90 -24.64 -1.20
N PHE A 99 10.34 -23.95 -2.17
CA PHE A 99 10.62 -24.11 -3.59
C PHE A 99 11.72 -23.16 -4.11
N ILE A 100 12.21 -22.29 -3.26
CA ILE A 100 13.19 -21.24 -3.63
C ILE A 100 14.41 -21.34 -2.72
N SER A 101 15.58 -21.54 -3.33
CA SER A 101 16.87 -21.68 -2.62
C SER A 101 17.32 -20.40 -1.93
N GLY A 102 17.08 -19.24 -2.54
CA GLY A 102 17.35 -17.93 -1.96
C GLY A 102 16.27 -17.42 -1.03
N ALA A 103 16.46 -16.26 -0.45
CA ALA A 103 15.42 -15.53 0.26
C ALA A 103 14.46 -14.86 -0.74
N ILE A 104 13.19 -14.73 -0.34
CA ILE A 104 12.16 -14.04 -1.14
C ILE A 104 12.18 -12.56 -0.76
N SER A 105 12.48 -11.70 -1.73
CA SER A 105 12.40 -10.25 -1.56
C SER A 105 10.96 -9.78 -1.72
N LYS A 106 10.18 -9.86 -0.65
CA LYS A 106 8.81 -9.42 -0.61
C LYS A 106 8.57 -8.46 0.55
N THR A 107 7.86 -7.38 0.27
CA THR A 107 7.39 -6.46 1.30
C THR A 107 6.05 -6.93 1.87
N VAL A 108 5.96 -7.02 3.18
CA VAL A 108 4.72 -7.19 3.92
C VAL A 108 4.16 -5.79 4.19
N ASN A 109 3.08 -5.46 3.50
CA ASN A 109 2.40 -4.20 3.69
C ASN A 109 1.49 -4.30 4.92
N VAL A 110 1.62 -3.35 5.84
CA VAL A 110 0.77 -3.25 7.03
C VAL A 110 0.05 -1.90 7.03
N PRO A 111 -1.20 -1.84 7.51
CA PRO A 111 -1.96 -0.61 7.54
C PRO A 111 -1.33 0.43 8.49
N ARG A 112 -1.74 1.67 8.35
CA ARG A 112 -1.22 2.80 9.14
C ARG A 112 -1.47 2.61 10.65
N GLU A 113 -2.56 1.94 10.98
CA GLU A 113 -3.01 1.66 12.36
C GLU A 113 -2.28 0.48 13.00
N ALA A 114 -1.44 -0.24 12.24
CA ALA A 114 -0.70 -1.40 12.76
C ALA A 114 0.16 -0.99 13.95
N THR A 115 0.07 -1.77 15.01
CA THR A 115 0.78 -1.58 16.27
C THR A 115 2.20 -2.16 16.21
N VAL A 116 2.99 -1.91 17.25
CA VAL A 116 4.31 -2.54 17.42
C VAL A 116 4.17 -4.05 17.57
N GLU A 117 3.15 -4.50 18.27
CA GLU A 117 2.84 -5.92 18.50
C GLU A 117 2.46 -6.64 17.20
N ASP A 118 1.78 -5.96 16.28
CA ASP A 118 1.47 -6.51 14.95
C ASP A 118 2.76 -6.72 14.13
N ILE A 119 3.68 -5.77 14.21
CA ILE A 119 4.98 -5.87 13.55
C ILE A 119 5.82 -6.99 14.15
N GLU A 120 5.89 -7.08 15.48
CA GLU A 120 6.56 -8.18 16.20
C GLU A 120 5.98 -9.53 15.78
N ARG A 121 4.66 -9.67 15.79
CA ARG A 121 3.96 -10.87 15.35
C ARG A 121 4.30 -11.22 13.91
N ALA A 122 4.38 -10.24 13.03
CA ALA A 122 4.75 -10.47 11.64
C ALA A 122 6.15 -11.07 11.49
N TYR A 123 7.13 -10.60 12.25
CA TYR A 123 8.49 -11.17 12.28
C TYR A 123 8.51 -12.59 12.83
N ILE A 124 7.84 -12.84 13.97
CA ILE A 124 7.77 -14.15 14.61
C ILE A 124 7.10 -15.18 13.71
N GLU A 125 5.96 -14.83 13.11
CA GLU A 125 5.24 -15.76 12.21
C GLU A 125 6.01 -16.02 10.92
N SER A 126 6.72 -15.03 10.37
CA SER A 126 7.61 -15.25 9.22
C SER A 126 8.69 -16.28 9.52
N TRP A 127 9.31 -16.18 10.69
CA TRP A 127 10.29 -17.14 11.15
C TRP A 127 9.69 -18.54 11.35
N ARG A 128 8.53 -18.64 12.00
CA ARG A 128 7.82 -19.93 12.22
C ARG A 128 7.46 -20.63 10.92
N LEU A 129 7.11 -19.86 9.88
CA LEU A 129 6.78 -20.37 8.55
C LEU A 129 8.01 -20.63 7.67
N GLY A 130 9.22 -20.46 8.20
CA GLY A 130 10.46 -20.75 7.51
C GLY A 130 10.85 -19.74 6.42
N ALA A 131 10.29 -18.54 6.44
CA ALA A 131 10.73 -17.46 5.56
C ALA A 131 12.17 -17.04 5.91
N LYS A 132 13.05 -16.96 4.89
CA LYS A 132 14.46 -16.60 5.08
C LYS A 132 14.71 -15.11 5.24
N ALA A 133 13.78 -14.29 4.78
CA ALA A 133 13.82 -12.83 4.95
C ALA A 133 12.39 -12.28 5.03
N ILE A 134 12.26 -11.13 5.65
CA ILE A 134 11.02 -10.35 5.70
C ILE A 134 11.37 -8.86 5.63
N SER A 135 10.58 -8.12 4.88
CA SER A 135 10.60 -6.66 4.85
C SER A 135 9.20 -6.16 5.18
N ILE A 136 9.08 -5.17 6.05
CA ILE A 136 7.79 -4.61 6.45
C ILE A 136 7.71 -3.16 5.99
N TYR A 137 6.57 -2.79 5.42
CA TYR A 137 6.25 -1.42 5.08
C TYR A 137 4.89 -1.03 5.70
N ARG A 138 4.93 -0.09 6.65
CA ARG A 138 3.72 0.49 7.22
C ARG A 138 3.29 1.69 6.39
N ASP A 139 2.02 1.73 5.99
CA ASP A 139 1.46 2.85 5.24
C ASP A 139 1.68 4.17 5.97
N GLY A 140 2.03 5.21 5.22
CA GLY A 140 2.32 6.53 5.79
C GLY A 140 3.62 6.66 6.60
N SER A 141 4.48 5.61 6.67
CA SER A 141 5.75 5.67 7.42
C SER A 141 6.86 6.47 6.72
N LYS A 142 6.72 6.77 5.44
CA LYS A 142 7.70 7.55 4.67
C LYS A 142 7.16 8.93 4.33
N ARG A 143 8.05 9.93 4.32
CA ARG A 143 7.71 11.32 3.93
C ARG A 143 7.20 11.45 2.50
N THR A 144 7.62 10.56 1.61
CA THR A 144 7.20 10.55 0.21
C THR A 144 6.90 9.12 -0.21
N GLN A 145 5.67 8.88 -0.62
CA GLN A 145 5.26 7.61 -1.22
C GLN A 145 5.25 7.76 -2.74
N PRO A 146 5.96 6.91 -3.49
CA PRO A 146 6.01 6.99 -4.96
C PRO A 146 4.69 6.57 -5.62
N LEU A 147 3.91 5.71 -4.97
CA LEU A 147 2.60 5.23 -5.39
C LEU A 147 1.56 5.51 -4.30
N ASN A 148 0.41 6.02 -4.68
CA ASN A 148 -0.71 6.33 -3.80
C ASN A 148 -1.99 5.73 -4.35
N THR A 149 -2.91 5.40 -3.46
CA THR A 149 -4.24 4.86 -3.79
C THR A 149 -5.26 5.95 -4.12
N SER A 150 -4.91 7.24 -3.93
CA SER A 150 -5.78 8.37 -4.26
C SER A 150 -4.99 9.60 -4.74
N LYS A 151 -5.67 10.50 -5.47
CA LYS A 151 -5.13 11.81 -5.84
C LYS A 151 -4.82 12.68 -4.61
N ALA A 152 -5.66 12.62 -3.58
CA ALA A 152 -5.52 13.38 -2.33
C ALA A 152 -4.26 12.95 -1.56
N GLY A 153 -3.93 11.65 -1.52
CA GLY A 153 -2.73 11.14 -0.87
C GLY A 153 -1.42 11.72 -1.42
N VAL A 154 -1.41 12.14 -2.69
CA VAL A 154 -0.25 12.83 -3.28
C VAL A 154 -0.16 14.30 -2.84
N ALA A 155 -1.30 14.95 -2.58
CA ALA A 155 -1.36 16.34 -2.10
C ALA A 155 -0.99 16.42 -0.61
N ASP A 156 -1.43 15.48 0.20
CA ASP A 156 -1.17 15.42 1.65
C ASP A 156 0.32 15.26 1.95
N THR A 157 1.06 14.53 1.12
CA THR A 157 2.51 14.39 1.23
C THR A 157 3.24 15.75 1.09
N ARG A 158 2.68 16.72 0.36
CA ARG A 158 3.25 18.07 0.25
C ARG A 158 3.00 18.94 1.48
N ASN A 159 1.83 18.79 2.10
CA ASN A 159 1.46 19.55 3.29
C ASN A 159 2.20 19.03 4.52
N ASN A 160 2.40 17.73 4.61
CA ASN A 160 3.15 17.10 5.71
C ASN A 160 4.65 17.48 5.67
N VAL A 161 5.26 17.62 4.48
CA VAL A 161 6.65 18.08 4.35
C VAL A 161 6.80 19.52 4.84
N LYS A 162 5.84 20.42 4.51
CA LYS A 162 5.86 21.81 4.98
C LYS A 162 5.66 21.93 6.50
N GLY A 163 4.80 21.10 7.08
CA GLY A 163 4.58 21.06 8.53
C GLY A 163 5.82 20.61 9.30
N VAL A 164 6.46 19.54 8.85
CA VAL A 164 7.68 19.00 9.49
C VAL A 164 8.88 19.95 9.32
N GLU A 165 9.02 20.63 8.16
CA GLU A 165 10.06 21.65 7.98
C GLU A 165 9.86 22.86 8.90
N ALA A 166 8.61 23.24 9.19
CA ALA A 166 8.30 24.30 10.14
C ALA A 166 8.64 23.90 11.58
N GLU A 167 8.23 22.69 12.02
CA GLU A 167 8.58 22.15 13.33
C GLU A 167 10.08 21.99 13.53
N VAL A 168 10.79 21.43 12.55
CA VAL A 168 12.27 21.31 12.62
C VAL A 168 12.94 22.67 12.70
N ARG A 169 12.46 23.69 11.98
CA ARG A 169 12.99 25.05 12.08
C ARG A 169 12.75 25.69 13.45
N GLU A 170 11.61 25.42 14.08
CA GLU A 170 11.31 25.93 15.42
C GLU A 170 12.21 25.27 16.48
N VAL A 171 12.33 23.94 16.45
CA VAL A 171 13.21 23.18 17.36
C VAL A 171 14.67 23.59 17.20
N VAL A 172 15.15 23.78 15.98
CA VAL A 172 16.52 24.26 15.72
C VAL A 172 16.73 25.68 16.28
N LYS A 173 15.75 26.57 16.14
CA LYS A 173 15.82 27.91 16.74
C LYS A 173 15.87 27.90 18.27
N GLU A 174 15.13 27.00 18.89
CA GLU A 174 15.11 26.84 20.34
C GLU A 174 16.43 26.27 20.87
N VAL A 175 16.98 25.25 20.21
CA VAL A 175 18.29 24.66 20.56
C VAL A 175 19.42 25.66 20.40
N VAL A 176 19.41 26.46 19.32
CA VAL A 176 20.41 27.53 19.10
C VAL A 176 20.31 28.60 20.20
N LYS A 177 19.10 29.01 20.61
CA LYS A 177 18.92 29.95 21.74
C LYS A 177 19.47 29.40 23.07
N ILE A 178 19.31 28.09 23.35
CA ILE A 178 19.83 27.48 24.57
C ILE A 178 21.36 27.44 24.58
N VAL A 179 21.97 27.22 23.42
CA VAL A 179 23.45 27.19 23.30
C VAL A 179 24.09 28.55 23.35
N GLU A 180 23.41 29.60 22.86
CA GLU A 180 23.94 30.98 22.85
C GLU A 180 23.78 31.76 24.16
N THR A 181 23.01 31.24 25.14
CA THR A 181 22.89 31.87 26.46
C THR A 181 23.95 31.33 27.41
N PRO A 182 25.06 32.08 27.68
CA PRO A 182 26.06 31.67 28.66
C PRO A 182 25.44 31.63 30.06
N LYS A 183 25.56 30.49 30.76
CA LYS A 183 25.26 30.44 32.19
C LYS A 183 26.20 31.40 32.90
N ARG A 184 25.70 32.55 33.35
CA ARG A 184 26.42 33.38 34.34
C ARG A 184 26.56 32.56 35.60
N ARG A 185 27.81 32.38 36.02
CA ARG A 185 28.17 31.92 37.39
C ARG A 185 27.86 33.01 38.41
#